data_450e2cf34dbf5867de62b77e8eaa45ad
#
_entry.id   450e2cf34dbf5867de62b77e8eaa45ad
#
_cell.length_a   1.000
_cell.length_b   1.000
_cell.length_c   1.000
_cell.angle_alpha   90.00
_cell.angle_beta   90.00
_cell.angle_gamma   90.00
#
_symmetry.space_group_name_H-M   'P 1'
#
loop_
_entity.id
_entity.type
_entity.pdbx_description
1 polymer ?
#
loop_
_entity_poly.entity_id
_entity_poly.type
_entity_poly.pdbx_seq_one_letter_code
_entity_poly.pdbx_strand_id
1 'polypeptide(L)'
;VLDFTFINENILVNQDFPESISTSVIQSVFNSLGEELLECIYWRKGALYYMYCKTIENNKDRINKDIQQYQKYLVSGIENLKMMLETRKPVVKDRSYAVTEDEDTFDLIKSGIYSDTHVLALIYGSELCYWLDKCDKENLFQTNHLDYKQIGQCYLKLYIQVVNGPLKNQGWSVENAESMLKSIEES
;
A
#
# COMPACT_ATOMS: atom_id res chain seq x y z
N VAL A 1 -15.42 23.02 -3.22
CA VAL A 1 -14.04 22.52 -3.18
C VAL A 1 -13.68 22.46 -1.71
N LEU A 2 -13.68 21.27 -1.11
CA LEU A 2 -13.22 21.07 0.27
C LEU A 2 -11.70 21.21 0.27
N ASP A 3 -11.21 22.12 1.13
CA ASP A 3 -9.79 22.37 1.28
C ASP A 3 -9.14 21.21 2.04
N PHE A 4 -8.60 20.25 1.30
CA PHE A 4 -7.95 19.06 1.83
C PHE A 4 -6.70 19.35 2.65
N THR A 5 -6.10 20.53 2.53
CA THR A 5 -4.94 20.93 3.33
C THR A 5 -5.30 21.11 4.80
N PHE A 6 -6.49 21.62 5.11
CA PHE A 6 -6.93 21.86 6.49
C PHE A 6 -7.27 20.56 7.26
N ILE A 7 -7.75 19.55 6.54
CA ILE A 7 -8.08 18.24 7.14
C ILE A 7 -6.80 17.46 7.50
N ASN A 8 -5.74 17.57 6.69
CA ASN A 8 -4.51 16.82 6.90
C ASN A 8 -3.70 17.28 8.12
N GLU A 9 -3.60 18.58 8.38
CA GLU A 9 -2.74 19.07 9.47
C GLU A 9 -3.34 18.85 10.87
N ASN A 10 -4.67 18.88 11.02
CA ASN A 10 -5.31 18.72 12.33
C ASN A 10 -5.63 17.28 12.72
N ILE A 11 -5.80 16.38 11.76
CA ILE A 11 -6.11 14.95 12.03
C ILE A 11 -4.83 14.15 12.28
N LEU A 12 -3.73 14.48 11.60
CA LEU A 12 -2.47 13.72 11.72
C LEU A 12 -1.56 14.22 12.87
N VAL A 13 -1.64 15.51 13.25
CA VAL A 13 -0.74 16.13 14.24
C VAL A 13 -1.18 15.89 15.68
N ASN A 14 -2.46 15.62 15.97
CA ASN A 14 -2.98 15.50 17.34
C ASN A 14 -3.32 14.08 17.80
N GLN A 15 -2.96 13.04 17.04
CA GLN A 15 -3.06 11.68 17.54
C GLN A 15 -1.66 11.07 17.61
N ASP A 16 -1.07 11.13 18.79
CA ASP A 16 -0.07 10.14 19.21
C ASP A 16 -0.76 8.78 19.17
N PHE A 17 -0.67 8.10 18.01
CA PHE A 17 -1.03 6.70 17.95
C PHE A 17 -0.06 5.97 18.88
N PRO A 18 -0.55 5.24 19.88
CA PRO A 18 0.34 4.50 20.78
C PRO A 18 1.22 3.57 19.95
N GLU A 19 2.52 3.73 20.07
CA GLU A 19 3.57 3.04 19.30
C GLU A 19 3.58 1.51 19.50
N SER A 20 2.73 0.99 20.37
CA SER A 20 2.59 -0.46 20.59
C SER A 20 1.17 -0.82 20.93
N ILE A 21 0.33 -0.98 19.93
CA ILE A 21 -0.86 -1.80 20.13
C ILE A 21 -0.34 -3.24 20.27
N SER A 22 -0.46 -3.81 21.47
CA SER A 22 -0.01 -5.18 21.71
C SER A 22 -0.74 -6.15 20.76
N THR A 23 -0.06 -7.20 20.33
CA THR A 23 -0.64 -8.24 19.44
C THR A 23 -1.97 -8.77 19.98
N SER A 24 -2.16 -8.78 21.31
CA SER A 24 -3.41 -9.16 21.95
C SER A 24 -4.57 -8.20 21.70
N VAL A 25 -4.31 -6.88 21.61
CA VAL A 25 -5.33 -5.89 21.29
C VAL A 25 -5.72 -5.97 19.81
N ILE A 26 -4.74 -6.15 18.92
CA ILE A 26 -5.01 -6.39 17.50
C ILE A 26 -5.87 -7.65 17.33
N GLN A 27 -5.53 -8.74 18.01
CA GLN A 27 -6.30 -9.97 17.95
C GLN A 27 -7.71 -9.83 18.53
N SER A 28 -7.91 -9.05 19.60
CA SER A 28 -9.23 -8.78 20.17
C SER A 28 -10.09 -7.94 19.22
N VAL A 29 -9.50 -6.94 18.55
CA VAL A 29 -10.15 -6.12 17.53
C VAL A 29 -10.51 -6.98 16.31
N PHE A 30 -9.60 -7.84 15.86
CA PHE A 30 -9.83 -8.80 14.78
C PHE A 30 -11.04 -9.70 15.06
N ASN A 31 -11.11 -10.26 16.28
CA ASN A 31 -12.20 -11.14 16.70
C ASN A 31 -13.54 -10.39 16.85
N SER A 32 -13.51 -9.08 17.12
CA SER A 32 -14.74 -8.30 17.36
C SER A 32 -15.28 -7.60 16.11
N LEU A 33 -14.42 -7.19 15.19
CA LEU A 33 -14.82 -6.37 14.04
C LEU A 33 -14.95 -7.16 12.73
N GLY A 34 -14.35 -8.34 12.65
CA GLY A 34 -14.25 -9.12 11.41
C GLY A 34 -13.19 -8.59 10.43
N GLU A 35 -12.78 -9.45 9.51
CA GLU A 35 -11.71 -9.20 8.56
C GLU A 35 -12.00 -8.00 7.64
N GLU A 36 -13.25 -7.89 7.19
CA GLU A 36 -13.67 -6.85 6.22
C GLU A 36 -13.56 -5.43 6.79
N LEU A 37 -13.95 -5.23 8.05
CA LEU A 37 -13.84 -3.93 8.67
C LEU A 37 -12.39 -3.58 9.00
N LEU A 38 -11.61 -4.55 9.42
CA LEU A 38 -10.19 -4.39 9.69
C LEU A 38 -9.42 -4.02 8.41
N GLU A 39 -9.69 -4.72 7.31
CA GLU A 39 -9.18 -4.40 5.97
C GLU A 39 -9.51 -2.96 5.57
N CYS A 40 -10.76 -2.55 5.78
CA CYS A 40 -11.21 -1.17 5.50
C CYS A 40 -10.45 -0.12 6.35
N ILE A 41 -10.17 -0.41 7.61
CA ILE A 41 -9.40 0.49 8.49
C ILE A 41 -7.96 0.62 7.99
N TYR A 42 -7.30 -0.49 7.68
CA TYR A 42 -5.94 -0.47 7.16
C TYR A 42 -5.85 0.24 5.80
N TRP A 43 -6.81 -0.03 4.90
CA TRP A 43 -6.92 0.69 3.63
C TRP A 43 -6.98 2.20 3.83
N ARG A 44 -7.91 2.69 4.67
CA ARG A 44 -8.10 4.12 4.90
C ARG A 44 -6.86 4.78 5.48
N LYS A 45 -6.20 4.14 6.46
CA LYS A 45 -4.95 4.65 7.04
C LYS A 45 -3.84 4.70 5.99
N GLY A 46 -3.63 3.61 5.26
CA GLY A 46 -2.61 3.54 4.22
C GLY A 46 -2.82 4.57 3.12
N ALA A 47 -4.07 4.71 2.64
CA ALA A 47 -4.43 5.69 1.62
C ALA A 47 -4.23 7.15 2.09
N LEU A 48 -4.51 7.47 3.37
CA LEU A 48 -4.25 8.81 3.92
C LEU A 48 -2.75 9.13 3.94
N TYR A 49 -1.91 8.21 4.40
CA TYR A 49 -0.46 8.39 4.38
C TYR A 49 0.07 8.52 2.94
N TYR A 50 -0.43 7.70 2.03
CA TYR A 50 -0.09 7.81 0.62
C TYR A 50 -0.44 9.19 0.05
N MET A 51 -1.67 9.67 0.26
CA MET A 51 -2.11 10.98 -0.24
C MET A 51 -1.25 12.13 0.30
N TYR A 52 -0.88 12.07 1.58
CA TYR A 52 0.05 13.04 2.16
C TYR A 52 1.41 13.00 1.47
N CYS A 53 2.03 11.82 1.40
CA CYS A 53 3.35 11.66 0.77
C CYS A 53 3.33 12.07 -0.70
N LYS A 54 2.29 11.71 -1.46
CA LYS A 54 2.07 12.10 -2.85
C LYS A 54 2.00 13.62 -3.05
N THR A 55 1.39 14.32 -2.10
CA THR A 55 1.25 15.78 -2.16
C THR A 55 2.60 16.50 -2.03
N ILE A 56 3.53 15.92 -1.28
CA ILE A 56 4.82 16.56 -0.96
C ILE A 56 6.03 15.94 -1.66
N GLU A 57 5.89 14.80 -2.32
CA GLU A 57 7.00 14.02 -2.89
C GLU A 57 7.90 14.82 -3.86
N ASN A 58 7.32 15.80 -4.56
CA ASN A 58 8.02 16.68 -5.47
C ASN A 58 8.48 18.01 -4.84
N ASN A 59 8.24 18.20 -3.54
CA ASN A 59 8.60 19.44 -2.83
C ASN A 59 9.75 19.17 -1.85
N LYS A 60 10.99 19.27 -2.36
CA LYS A 60 12.20 19.01 -1.56
C LYS A 60 12.31 19.90 -0.32
N ASP A 61 11.90 21.16 -0.39
CA ASP A 61 11.97 22.08 0.76
C ASP A 61 11.05 21.61 1.88
N ARG A 62 9.86 21.12 1.53
CA ARG A 62 8.90 20.61 2.50
C ARG A 62 9.35 19.29 3.10
N ILE A 63 9.93 18.41 2.31
CA ILE A 63 10.53 17.15 2.79
C ILE A 63 11.69 17.46 3.75
N ASN A 64 12.60 18.35 3.38
CA ASN A 64 13.77 18.70 4.19
C ASN A 64 13.41 19.39 5.50
N LYS A 65 12.27 20.09 5.56
CA LYS A 65 11.80 20.76 6.78
C LYS A 65 11.47 19.78 7.90
N ASP A 66 10.96 18.60 7.55
CA ASP A 66 10.63 17.55 8.52
C ASP A 66 10.83 16.16 7.89
N ILE A 67 12.09 15.82 7.64
CA ILE A 67 12.49 14.59 6.99
C ILE A 67 12.09 13.33 7.81
N GLN A 68 12.14 13.42 9.14
CA GLN A 68 11.79 12.30 10.02
C GLN A 68 10.30 12.00 9.95
N GLN A 69 9.45 13.05 9.91
CA GLN A 69 8.01 12.89 9.76
C GLN A 69 7.64 12.32 8.39
N TYR A 70 8.33 12.76 7.33
CA TYR A 70 8.12 12.19 6.00
C TYR A 70 8.46 10.70 5.95
N GLN A 71 9.63 10.31 6.50
CA GLN A 71 10.02 8.90 6.63
C GLN A 71 8.98 8.09 7.40
N LYS A 72 8.55 8.59 8.57
CA LYS A 72 7.53 7.94 9.40
C LYS A 72 6.23 7.71 8.60
N TYR A 73 5.81 8.66 7.79
CA TYR A 73 4.58 8.53 6.99
C TYR A 73 4.73 7.57 5.82
N LEU A 74 5.89 7.54 5.14
CA LEU A 74 6.18 6.54 4.13
C LEU A 74 6.08 5.13 4.72
N VAL A 75 6.80 4.87 5.79
CA VAL A 75 6.81 3.55 6.47
C VAL A 75 5.41 3.20 6.98
N SER A 76 4.72 4.11 7.67
CA SER A 76 3.37 3.84 8.17
C SER A 76 2.38 3.57 7.05
N GLY A 77 2.50 4.24 5.91
CA GLY A 77 1.68 3.99 4.73
C GLY A 77 1.90 2.59 4.18
N ILE A 78 3.16 2.19 4.00
CA ILE A 78 3.53 0.85 3.51
C ILE A 78 2.98 -0.23 4.46
N GLU A 79 3.23 -0.10 5.76
CA GLU A 79 2.80 -1.09 6.75
C GLU A 79 1.27 -1.24 6.81
N ASN A 80 0.51 -0.13 6.73
CA ASN A 80 -0.95 -0.23 6.72
C ASN A 80 -1.48 -0.87 5.43
N LEU A 81 -0.92 -0.54 4.26
CA LEU A 81 -1.33 -1.18 3.00
C LEU A 81 -0.93 -2.66 2.96
N LYS A 82 0.22 -3.02 3.51
CA LYS A 82 0.63 -4.40 3.71
C LYS A 82 -0.35 -5.17 4.59
N MET A 83 -0.69 -4.63 5.77
CA MET A 83 -1.67 -5.23 6.66
C MET A 83 -3.04 -5.39 6.00
N MET A 84 -3.47 -4.45 5.18
CA MET A 84 -4.69 -4.57 4.39
C MET A 84 -4.63 -5.78 3.45
N LEU A 85 -3.57 -5.90 2.66
CA LEU A 85 -3.39 -6.99 1.69
C LEU A 85 -3.24 -8.37 2.36
N GLU A 86 -2.75 -8.42 3.62
CA GLU A 86 -2.55 -9.64 4.39
C GLU A 86 -3.76 -10.01 5.28
N THR A 87 -4.75 -9.13 5.41
CA THR A 87 -5.91 -9.35 6.30
C THR A 87 -6.73 -10.56 5.86
N ARG A 88 -6.95 -10.72 4.56
CA ARG A 88 -7.60 -11.90 3.99
C ARG A 88 -6.56 -12.78 3.33
N LYS A 89 -6.60 -14.07 3.69
CA LYS A 89 -5.77 -15.05 2.97
C LYS A 89 -6.43 -15.44 1.66
N PRO A 90 -5.66 -15.55 0.56
CA PRO A 90 -6.19 -16.08 -0.69
C PRO A 90 -6.89 -17.42 -0.45
N VAL A 91 -8.15 -17.52 -0.86
CA VAL A 91 -8.88 -18.78 -0.78
C VAL A 91 -8.48 -19.63 -1.97
N VAL A 92 -7.68 -20.64 -1.76
CA VAL A 92 -7.42 -21.67 -2.76
C VAL A 92 -8.69 -22.51 -2.89
N LYS A 93 -9.63 -22.05 -3.72
CA LYS A 93 -10.78 -22.88 -4.10
C LYS A 93 -10.28 -23.94 -5.07
N ASP A 94 -10.54 -25.21 -4.74
CA ASP A 94 -10.40 -26.28 -5.69
C ASP A 94 -11.34 -26.00 -6.88
N ARG A 95 -10.83 -26.00 -8.11
CA ARG A 95 -11.62 -25.75 -9.32
C ARG A 95 -12.87 -26.64 -9.45
N SER A 96 -12.91 -27.74 -8.72
CA SER A 96 -14.07 -28.64 -8.70
C SER A 96 -15.37 -28.00 -8.19
N TYR A 97 -15.27 -26.87 -7.47
CA TYR A 97 -16.41 -26.13 -6.91
C TYR A 97 -16.74 -24.81 -7.62
N ALA A 98 -15.92 -24.38 -8.58
CA ALA A 98 -16.10 -23.10 -9.29
C ALA A 98 -17.02 -23.29 -10.52
N VAL A 99 -18.29 -23.61 -10.30
CA VAL A 99 -19.26 -23.85 -11.40
C VAL A 99 -19.77 -22.54 -12.05
N THR A 100 -19.47 -21.37 -11.51
CA THR A 100 -20.10 -20.10 -11.94
C THR A 100 -19.18 -18.88 -12.01
N GLU A 101 -17.92 -18.98 -11.58
CA GLU A 101 -16.98 -17.85 -11.67
C GLU A 101 -16.16 -17.95 -12.97
N ASP A 102 -16.04 -16.85 -13.70
CA ASP A 102 -15.16 -16.78 -14.86
C ASP A 102 -13.69 -16.96 -14.44
N GLU A 103 -12.82 -17.27 -15.41
CA GLU A 103 -11.41 -17.57 -15.16
C GLU A 103 -10.67 -16.34 -14.58
N ASP A 104 -11.01 -15.15 -15.04
CA ASP A 104 -10.40 -13.89 -14.57
C ASP A 104 -10.74 -13.62 -13.10
N THR A 105 -11.98 -13.80 -12.69
CA THR A 105 -12.40 -13.69 -11.29
C THR A 105 -11.70 -14.71 -10.39
N PHE A 106 -11.54 -15.95 -10.87
CA PHE A 106 -10.81 -16.97 -10.13
C PHE A 106 -9.34 -16.61 -9.93
N ASP A 107 -8.66 -16.11 -10.95
CA ASP A 107 -7.26 -15.71 -10.90
C ASP A 107 -7.06 -14.49 -9.99
N LEU A 108 -7.99 -13.53 -9.95
CA LEU A 108 -7.98 -12.41 -9.02
C LEU A 108 -8.07 -12.90 -7.56
N ILE A 109 -9.05 -13.74 -7.24
CA ILE A 109 -9.24 -14.28 -5.88
C ILE A 109 -8.01 -15.09 -5.44
N LYS A 110 -7.45 -15.91 -6.33
CA LYS A 110 -6.24 -16.70 -6.08
C LYS A 110 -5.02 -15.80 -5.80
N SER A 111 -4.99 -14.61 -6.41
CA SER A 111 -3.94 -13.61 -6.21
C SER A 111 -4.20 -12.73 -4.97
N GLY A 112 -5.30 -12.96 -4.23
CA GLY A 112 -5.67 -12.14 -3.07
C GLY A 112 -6.30 -10.81 -3.43
N ILE A 113 -6.78 -10.64 -4.65
CA ILE A 113 -7.44 -9.41 -5.14
C ILE A 113 -8.96 -9.61 -5.07
N TYR A 114 -9.60 -8.92 -4.14
CA TYR A 114 -11.04 -9.04 -3.91
C TYR A 114 -11.84 -7.81 -4.35
N SER A 115 -11.15 -6.72 -4.68
CA SER A 115 -11.77 -5.46 -5.08
C SER A 115 -10.73 -4.50 -5.69
N ASP A 116 -11.19 -3.44 -6.33
CA ASP A 116 -10.34 -2.37 -6.86
C ASP A 116 -9.45 -1.72 -5.79
N THR A 117 -9.87 -1.72 -4.52
CA THR A 117 -9.05 -1.20 -3.43
C THR A 117 -7.79 -2.03 -3.18
N HIS A 118 -7.81 -3.35 -3.47
CA HIS A 118 -6.60 -4.18 -3.42
C HIS A 118 -5.64 -3.81 -4.55
N VAL A 119 -6.15 -3.56 -5.76
CA VAL A 119 -5.34 -3.11 -6.89
C VAL A 119 -4.71 -1.75 -6.59
N LEU A 120 -5.49 -0.82 -6.02
CA LEU A 120 -4.99 0.48 -5.55
C LEU A 120 -3.97 0.32 -4.42
N ALA A 121 -4.17 -0.61 -3.48
CA ALA A 121 -3.21 -0.84 -2.40
C ALA A 121 -1.85 -1.35 -2.92
N LEU A 122 -1.84 -2.19 -3.95
CA LEU A 122 -0.61 -2.63 -4.60
C LEU A 122 0.16 -1.44 -5.20
N ILE A 123 -0.51 -0.60 -5.99
CA ILE A 123 0.19 0.51 -6.65
C ILE A 123 0.58 1.62 -5.66
N TYR A 124 -0.27 1.96 -4.68
CA TYR A 124 0.05 2.95 -3.65
C TYR A 124 1.20 2.49 -2.75
N GLY A 125 1.17 1.22 -2.32
CA GLY A 125 2.25 0.62 -1.53
C GLY A 125 3.57 0.60 -2.31
N SER A 126 3.52 0.31 -3.60
CA SER A 126 4.69 0.34 -4.47
C SER A 126 5.28 1.74 -4.64
N GLU A 127 4.44 2.75 -4.85
CA GLU A 127 4.89 4.14 -4.97
C GLU A 127 5.54 4.62 -3.65
N LEU A 128 4.97 4.28 -2.50
CA LEU A 128 5.58 4.60 -1.20
C LEU A 128 6.94 3.93 -1.02
N CYS A 129 7.07 2.64 -1.39
CA CYS A 129 8.34 1.93 -1.36
C CYS A 129 9.37 2.56 -2.33
N TYR A 130 8.93 2.98 -3.51
CA TYR A 130 9.77 3.65 -4.49
C TYR A 130 10.29 5.00 -3.96
N TRP A 131 9.45 5.82 -3.33
CA TRP A 131 9.88 7.08 -2.74
C TRP A 131 10.82 6.87 -1.55
N LEU A 132 10.60 5.82 -0.76
CA LEU A 132 11.48 5.44 0.35
C LEU A 132 12.88 5.05 -0.19
N ASP A 133 12.95 4.19 -1.22
CA ASP A 133 14.20 3.78 -1.89
C ASP A 133 14.93 4.99 -2.52
N LYS A 134 14.17 5.92 -3.12
CA LYS A 134 14.73 7.17 -3.67
C LYS A 134 15.37 8.03 -2.58
N CYS A 135 14.72 8.17 -1.43
CA CYS A 135 15.26 8.92 -0.30
C CYS A 135 16.49 8.23 0.31
N ASP A 136 16.51 6.90 0.37
CA ASP A 136 17.68 6.14 0.82
C ASP A 136 18.89 6.35 -0.11
N LYS A 137 18.68 6.35 -1.43
CA LYS A 137 19.72 6.64 -2.44
C LYS A 137 20.27 8.07 -2.33
N GLU A 138 19.41 9.03 -2.01
CA GLU A 138 19.80 10.43 -1.75
C GLU A 138 20.45 10.60 -0.36
N ASN A 139 20.62 9.53 0.43
CA ASN A 139 21.13 9.52 1.80
C ASN A 139 20.36 10.46 2.75
N LEU A 140 19.07 10.62 2.53
CA LEU A 140 18.21 11.46 3.36
C LEU A 140 17.87 10.78 4.69
N PHE A 141 17.86 9.45 4.72
CA PHE A 141 17.58 8.67 5.91
C PHE A 141 18.84 7.98 6.44
N GLN A 142 18.88 7.75 7.76
CA GLN A 142 20.01 7.08 8.42
C GLN A 142 19.90 5.55 8.48
N THR A 143 18.75 5.02 8.04
CA THR A 143 18.42 3.59 8.10
C THR A 143 18.29 3.01 6.70
N ASN A 144 18.73 1.75 6.54
CA ASN A 144 18.54 1.03 5.28
C ASN A 144 17.16 0.34 5.30
N HIS A 145 16.37 0.53 4.23
CA HIS A 145 15.03 0.01 4.08
C HIS A 145 14.93 -1.10 3.02
N LEU A 146 15.93 -1.99 2.98
CA LEU A 146 16.04 -3.06 1.99
C LEU A 146 14.77 -3.95 1.92
N ASP A 147 14.16 -4.25 3.07
CA ASP A 147 12.94 -5.06 3.14
C ASP A 147 11.77 -4.38 2.40
N TYR A 148 11.63 -3.07 2.51
CA TYR A 148 10.58 -2.33 1.81
C TYR A 148 10.82 -2.24 0.30
N LYS A 149 12.09 -2.24 -0.13
CA LYS A 149 12.44 -2.35 -1.55
C LYS A 149 11.93 -3.68 -2.14
N GLN A 150 12.12 -4.79 -1.43
CA GLN A 150 11.63 -6.10 -1.85
C GLN A 150 10.08 -6.15 -1.87
N ILE A 151 9.42 -5.56 -0.88
CA ILE A 151 7.95 -5.44 -0.86
C ILE A 151 7.47 -4.66 -2.09
N GLY A 152 8.08 -3.52 -2.38
CA GLY A 152 7.75 -2.71 -3.56
C GLY A 152 7.88 -3.47 -4.87
N GLN A 153 8.97 -4.24 -5.05
CA GLN A 153 9.15 -5.09 -6.22
C GLN A 153 8.06 -6.16 -6.33
N CYS A 154 7.72 -6.83 -5.24
CA CYS A 154 6.67 -7.85 -5.23
C CYS A 154 5.31 -7.25 -5.61
N TYR A 155 4.95 -6.10 -5.06
CA TYR A 155 3.69 -5.43 -5.35
C TYR A 155 3.61 -4.95 -6.80
N LEU A 156 4.70 -4.38 -7.35
CA LEU A 156 4.75 -3.97 -8.76
C LEU A 156 4.58 -5.17 -9.69
N LYS A 157 5.29 -6.28 -9.44
CA LYS A 157 5.17 -7.50 -10.25
C LYS A 157 3.75 -8.04 -10.23
N LEU A 158 3.13 -8.11 -9.04
CA LEU A 158 1.75 -8.58 -8.91
C LEU A 158 0.77 -7.62 -9.60
N TYR A 159 0.93 -6.31 -9.42
CA TYR A 159 0.09 -5.31 -10.08
C TYR A 159 0.16 -5.44 -11.61
N ILE A 160 1.37 -5.51 -12.18
CA ILE A 160 1.58 -5.66 -13.63
C ILE A 160 0.96 -6.97 -14.14
N GLN A 161 1.13 -8.07 -13.41
CA GLN A 161 0.54 -9.35 -13.76
C GLN A 161 -0.99 -9.29 -13.78
N VAL A 162 -1.61 -8.73 -12.77
CA VAL A 162 -3.07 -8.63 -12.64
C VAL A 162 -3.67 -7.71 -13.70
N VAL A 163 -3.03 -6.56 -13.94
CA VAL A 163 -3.52 -5.58 -14.94
C VAL A 163 -3.34 -6.09 -16.37
N ASN A 164 -2.25 -6.78 -16.69
CA ASN A 164 -2.04 -7.37 -18.02
C ASN A 164 -2.81 -8.69 -18.24
N GLY A 165 -3.27 -9.31 -17.18
CA GLY A 165 -4.06 -10.54 -17.16
C GLY A 165 -5.56 -10.26 -16.96
N PRO A 166 -6.13 -10.64 -15.79
CA PRO A 166 -7.57 -10.62 -15.57
C PRO A 166 -8.20 -9.22 -15.61
N LEU A 167 -7.44 -8.13 -15.39
CA LEU A 167 -7.93 -6.76 -15.50
C LEU A 167 -7.60 -6.07 -16.83
N LYS A 168 -7.19 -6.83 -17.82
CA LYS A 168 -6.84 -6.29 -19.15
C LYS A 168 -8.04 -5.52 -19.76
N ASN A 169 -7.77 -4.32 -20.26
CA ASN A 169 -8.76 -3.42 -20.85
C ASN A 169 -9.81 -2.85 -19.87
N GLN A 170 -9.61 -2.97 -18.56
CA GLN A 170 -10.50 -2.38 -17.56
C GLN A 170 -10.09 -0.97 -17.10
N GLY A 171 -9.23 -0.30 -17.85
CA GLY A 171 -8.83 1.10 -17.60
C GLY A 171 -7.62 1.28 -16.67
N TRP A 172 -7.00 0.19 -16.24
CA TRP A 172 -5.74 0.24 -15.47
C TRP A 172 -4.54 0.41 -16.41
N SER A 173 -3.51 1.18 -15.99
CA SER A 173 -2.26 1.35 -16.76
C SER A 173 -1.07 0.76 -16.00
N VAL A 174 -0.16 0.12 -16.73
CA VAL A 174 1.07 -0.48 -16.18
C VAL A 174 2.33 0.37 -16.42
N GLU A 175 2.27 1.37 -17.28
CA GLU A 175 3.44 2.13 -17.74
C GLU A 175 4.28 2.71 -16.60
N ASN A 176 3.61 3.33 -15.62
CA ASN A 176 4.29 3.89 -14.44
C ASN A 176 4.86 2.78 -13.54
N ALA A 177 4.12 1.68 -13.38
CA ALA A 177 4.56 0.54 -12.58
C ALA A 177 5.80 -0.15 -13.18
N GLU A 178 5.84 -0.33 -14.50
CA GLU A 178 7.00 -0.89 -15.22
C GLU A 178 8.22 0.02 -15.10
N SER A 179 8.04 1.34 -15.23
CA SER A 179 9.11 2.31 -15.04
C SER A 179 9.69 2.29 -13.62
N MET A 180 8.84 2.23 -12.59
CA MET A 180 9.28 2.12 -11.21
C MET A 180 10.01 0.80 -10.93
N LEU A 181 9.48 -0.32 -11.42
CA LEU A 181 10.09 -1.63 -11.24
C LEU A 181 11.51 -1.67 -11.83
N LYS A 182 11.67 -1.17 -13.05
CA LYS A 182 12.98 -1.05 -13.69
C LYS A 182 13.95 -0.19 -12.85
N SER A 183 13.49 0.96 -12.37
CA SER A 183 14.32 1.86 -11.53
C SER A 183 14.75 1.22 -10.21
N ILE A 184 13.89 0.37 -9.61
CA ILE A 184 14.21 -0.34 -8.37
C ILE A 184 15.17 -1.51 -8.64
N GLU A 185 15.05 -2.20 -9.77
CA GLU A 185 15.91 -3.36 -10.11
C GLU A 185 17.33 -2.94 -10.56
N GLU A 186 17.48 -1.77 -11.16
CA GLU A 186 18.77 -1.22 -11.60
C GLU A 186 19.59 -0.62 -10.44
N SER A 187 19.05 -0.53 -9.26
CA SER A 187 19.68 0.03 -8.05
C SER A 187 20.21 -1.04 -7.10
#